data_0e5267ffcbf591e76878a37fac876a7c
#
_entry.id   0e5267ffcbf591e76878a37fac876a7c
#
_cell.length_a   1.000
_cell.length_b   1.000
_cell.length_c   1.000
_cell.angle_alpha   90.00
_cell.angle_beta   90.00
_cell.angle_gamma   90.00
#
_symmetry.space_group_name_H-M   'P 1'
#
loop_
_entity.id
_entity.type
_entity.pdbx_description
1 polymer ?
#
loop_
_entity_poly.entity_id
_entity_poly.type
_entity_poly.pdbx_seq_one_letter_code
_entity_poly.pdbx_strand_id
1 'polypeptide(L)'
;MISCAANRFSEQEVLTMSDIIAIASGKGGVGKSTLTANLGLALFREGASVALVDGDTGLRSLDLILSMDSQGIYDLIDVSDGSCLLDQALLPVQGMQSFQLLPAAQFARTRDLSAKRLHRILRTLKARFDFVLVDCPAGLEKGLRTVLSSGIDRLILVTSSDDISLRDAERLIQVAKEKDAPQPSLIINRIIPELVRRGEMLSASSAAAVLDVPLLGEIPEDICVTRSLLRHTFFLDLDCPARQAVLRIASRILGRDVPFPSLGSQKPSLIQRLFFPALKEVTPLDNH
;
A
#
# COMPACT_ATOMS: atom_id res chain seq x y z
N MET A 1 -44.24 33.08 10.96
CA MET A 1 -43.30 32.34 11.83
C MET A 1 -43.02 31.00 11.15
N ILE A 2 -41.93 30.96 10.39
CA ILE A 2 -41.50 29.76 9.68
C ILE A 2 -40.31 29.20 10.47
N SER A 3 -40.51 28.06 11.11
CA SER A 3 -39.52 27.33 11.90
C SER A 3 -38.45 26.74 10.96
N CYS A 4 -37.22 27.21 11.07
CA CYS A 4 -36.09 26.66 10.40
C CYS A 4 -35.62 25.43 11.20
N ALA A 5 -36.00 24.22 10.77
CA ALA A 5 -35.46 22.98 11.31
C ALA A 5 -34.05 22.80 10.79
N ALA A 6 -33.06 23.14 11.61
CA ALA A 6 -31.68 22.85 11.37
C ALA A 6 -31.45 21.31 11.43
N ASN A 7 -31.22 20.75 10.28
CA ASN A 7 -30.83 19.34 10.10
C ASN A 7 -29.44 19.14 10.74
N ARG A 8 -29.39 18.66 11.97
CA ARG A 8 -28.16 18.19 12.61
C ARG A 8 -27.78 16.88 11.93
N PHE A 9 -26.88 16.95 10.99
CA PHE A 9 -26.11 15.77 10.60
C PHE A 9 -25.36 15.31 11.85
N SER A 10 -25.69 14.12 12.31
CA SER A 10 -24.93 13.44 13.36
C SER A 10 -23.49 13.31 12.89
N GLU A 11 -22.55 13.94 13.60
CA GLU A 11 -21.16 13.63 13.58
C GLU A 11 -21.03 12.14 13.96
N GLN A 12 -20.91 11.27 12.97
CA GLN A 12 -20.44 9.92 13.21
C GLN A 12 -19.05 10.08 13.79
N GLU A 13 -18.87 9.66 15.02
CA GLU A 13 -17.56 9.44 15.63
C GLU A 13 -16.74 8.61 14.66
N VAL A 14 -15.86 9.25 13.90
CA VAL A 14 -14.79 8.59 13.20
C VAL A 14 -13.91 8.05 14.31
N LEU A 15 -14.07 6.75 14.62
CA LEU A 15 -13.15 6.03 15.49
C LEU A 15 -11.75 6.27 14.93
N THR A 16 -10.98 7.11 15.61
CA THR A 16 -9.59 7.40 15.31
C THR A 16 -8.76 6.15 15.63
N MET A 17 -8.90 5.11 14.82
CA MET A 17 -8.00 3.98 14.86
C MET A 17 -6.75 4.38 14.09
N SER A 18 -5.71 4.73 14.82
CA SER A 18 -4.40 4.95 14.23
C SER A 18 -3.80 3.61 13.83
N ASP A 19 -3.42 3.45 12.55
CA ASP A 19 -2.90 2.19 12.00
C ASP A 19 -1.50 2.34 11.41
N ILE A 20 -0.61 1.41 11.74
CA ILE A 20 0.66 1.20 11.04
C ILE A 20 0.43 0.17 9.94
N ILE A 21 0.47 0.60 8.69
CA ILE A 21 0.23 -0.23 7.51
C ILE A 21 1.53 -0.44 6.75
N ALA A 22 2.04 -1.67 6.74
CA ALA A 22 3.17 -2.03 5.90
C ALA A 22 2.68 -2.37 4.49
N ILE A 23 3.32 -1.79 3.47
CA ILE A 23 3.06 -2.07 2.05
C ILE A 23 4.26 -2.81 1.50
N ALA A 24 4.06 -4.07 1.14
CA ALA A 24 5.14 -4.99 0.78
C ALA A 24 4.91 -5.64 -0.59
N SER A 25 5.97 -6.09 -1.22
CA SER A 25 5.93 -6.84 -2.48
C SER A 25 7.05 -7.87 -2.53
N GLY A 26 6.77 -9.05 -3.07
CA GLY A 26 7.77 -10.11 -3.24
C GLY A 26 8.80 -9.78 -4.32
N LYS A 27 8.49 -8.83 -5.22
CA LYS A 27 9.32 -8.44 -6.37
C LYS A 27 9.42 -6.92 -6.50
N GLY A 28 10.56 -6.45 -7.00
CA GLY A 28 10.75 -5.04 -7.37
C GLY A 28 9.95 -4.66 -8.63
N GLY A 29 9.59 -3.38 -8.75
CA GLY A 29 8.97 -2.83 -9.95
C GLY A 29 7.46 -3.08 -10.11
N VAL A 30 6.78 -3.72 -9.15
CA VAL A 30 5.32 -3.92 -9.18
C VAL A 30 4.50 -2.64 -8.89
N GLY A 31 5.17 -1.52 -8.60
CA GLY A 31 4.52 -0.23 -8.34
C GLY A 31 4.22 0.05 -6.86
N LYS A 32 4.84 -0.67 -5.92
CA LYS A 32 4.65 -0.54 -4.48
C LYS A 32 4.82 0.91 -3.99
N SER A 33 5.97 1.53 -4.20
CA SER A 33 6.27 2.91 -3.73
C SER A 33 5.35 3.95 -4.38
N THR A 34 5.04 3.79 -5.68
CA THR A 34 4.08 4.65 -6.39
C THR A 34 2.69 4.55 -5.77
N LEU A 35 2.27 3.34 -5.44
CA LEU A 35 1.01 3.10 -4.74
C LEU A 35 1.03 3.69 -3.33
N THR A 36 2.10 3.48 -2.56
CA THR A 36 2.26 4.00 -1.19
C THR A 36 2.09 5.52 -1.16
N ALA A 37 2.77 6.25 -2.05
CA ALA A 37 2.67 7.70 -2.15
C ALA A 37 1.24 8.17 -2.48
N ASN A 38 0.61 7.57 -3.51
CA ASN A 38 -0.73 7.97 -3.94
C ASN A 38 -1.82 7.52 -2.96
N LEU A 39 -1.66 6.37 -2.29
CA LEU A 39 -2.57 5.93 -1.24
C LEU A 39 -2.49 6.84 -0.01
N GLY A 40 -1.28 7.27 0.39
CA GLY A 40 -1.09 8.26 1.44
C GLY A 40 -1.79 9.57 1.12
N LEU A 41 -1.64 10.08 -0.11
CA LEU A 41 -2.36 11.28 -0.55
C LEU A 41 -3.88 11.08 -0.58
N ALA A 42 -4.37 9.90 -0.97
CA ALA A 42 -5.79 9.60 -0.97
C ALA A 42 -6.39 9.64 0.44
N LEU A 43 -5.72 9.01 1.42
CA LEU A 43 -6.13 9.04 2.83
C LEU A 43 -6.06 10.46 3.40
N PHE A 44 -5.01 11.22 3.07
CA PHE A 44 -4.89 12.63 3.48
C PHE A 44 -6.05 13.49 2.92
N ARG A 45 -6.45 13.29 1.66
CA ARG A 45 -7.59 14.01 1.05
C ARG A 45 -8.95 13.64 1.66
N GLU A 46 -9.05 12.46 2.27
CA GLU A 46 -10.21 12.06 3.07
C GLU A 46 -10.20 12.64 4.49
N GLY A 47 -9.22 13.49 4.82
CA GLY A 47 -9.13 14.22 6.08
C GLY A 47 -8.23 13.57 7.13
N ALA A 48 -7.60 12.44 6.82
CA ALA A 48 -6.68 11.79 7.76
C ALA A 48 -5.30 12.46 7.79
N SER A 49 -4.65 12.45 8.94
CA SER A 49 -3.22 12.74 9.06
C SER A 49 -2.40 11.51 8.71
N VAL A 50 -1.36 11.67 7.85
CA VAL A 50 -0.61 10.54 7.28
C VAL A 50 0.89 10.75 7.39
N ALA A 51 1.61 9.76 7.91
CA ALA A 51 3.06 9.66 7.82
C ALA A 51 3.45 8.56 6.84
N LEU A 52 4.28 8.89 5.86
CA LEU A 52 4.95 7.92 5.01
C LEU A 52 6.32 7.61 5.62
N VAL A 53 6.71 6.34 5.65
CA VAL A 53 8.04 5.90 6.07
C VAL A 53 8.66 5.13 4.92
N ASP A 54 9.76 5.65 4.36
CA ASP A 54 10.52 4.94 3.34
C ASP A 54 11.46 3.94 4.01
N GLY A 55 11.14 2.66 3.91
CA GLY A 55 11.94 1.56 4.46
C GLY A 55 12.96 1.00 3.47
N ASP A 56 12.98 1.47 2.22
CA ASP A 56 13.88 0.99 1.16
C ASP A 56 15.20 1.76 1.18
N THR A 57 16.10 1.33 2.07
CA THR A 57 17.42 1.94 2.22
C THR A 57 18.25 1.79 0.94
N GLY A 58 18.67 2.92 0.37
CA GLY A 58 19.53 3.00 -0.80
C GLY A 58 18.85 3.46 -2.08
N LEU A 59 17.55 3.26 -2.27
CA LEU A 59 16.83 3.71 -3.47
C LEU A 59 16.08 5.04 -3.27
N ARG A 60 15.63 5.36 -2.04
CA ARG A 60 14.88 6.61 -1.73
C ARG A 60 13.77 6.88 -2.75
N SER A 61 12.98 5.86 -3.05
CA SER A 61 11.99 5.94 -4.12
C SER A 61 10.86 6.91 -3.81
N LEU A 62 10.50 7.07 -2.53
CA LEU A 62 9.37 7.92 -2.15
C LEU A 62 9.68 9.40 -2.31
N ASP A 63 10.86 9.88 -1.94
CA ASP A 63 11.21 11.31 -2.10
C ASP A 63 11.26 11.73 -3.58
N LEU A 64 11.72 10.87 -4.48
CA LEU A 64 11.64 11.12 -5.91
C LEU A 64 10.20 11.22 -6.41
N ILE A 65 9.33 10.26 -6.01
CA ILE A 65 7.91 10.25 -6.40
C ILE A 65 7.18 11.48 -5.85
N LEU A 66 7.53 11.91 -4.63
CA LEU A 66 6.93 13.04 -3.94
C LEU A 66 7.53 14.40 -4.35
N SER A 67 8.52 14.43 -5.24
CA SER A 67 9.29 15.63 -5.63
C SER A 67 9.96 16.33 -4.45
N MET A 68 10.51 15.53 -3.53
CA MET A 68 11.14 16.01 -2.30
C MET A 68 12.64 15.69 -2.26
N ASP A 69 13.22 15.30 -3.39
CA ASP A 69 14.64 15.01 -3.51
C ASP A 69 15.48 16.16 -2.94
N SER A 70 16.53 15.80 -2.19
CA SER A 70 17.45 16.72 -1.51
C SER A 70 16.89 17.65 -0.42
N GLN A 71 15.64 17.52 0.02
CA GLN A 71 15.09 18.39 1.07
C GLN A 71 15.49 17.95 2.50
N GLY A 72 15.80 16.66 2.73
CA GLY A 72 16.09 16.13 4.06
C GLY A 72 17.57 16.01 4.35
N ILE A 73 18.02 16.55 5.51
CA ILE A 73 19.36 16.36 6.05
C ILE A 73 19.46 15.04 6.82
N TYR A 74 18.37 14.63 7.48
CA TYR A 74 18.27 13.45 8.31
C TYR A 74 17.32 12.40 7.70
N ASP A 75 17.52 11.14 8.08
CA ASP A 75 16.79 9.99 7.57
C ASP A 75 16.35 9.03 8.68
N LEU A 76 15.66 7.96 8.31
CA LEU A 76 15.18 6.92 9.21
C LEU A 76 16.30 6.31 10.07
N ILE A 77 17.53 6.17 9.52
CA ILE A 77 18.66 5.61 10.25
C ILE A 77 19.19 6.59 11.28
N ASP A 78 19.26 7.89 10.95
CA ASP A 78 19.67 8.92 11.91
C ASP A 78 18.72 8.99 13.12
N VAL A 79 17.41 8.90 12.89
CA VAL A 79 16.42 8.78 13.97
C VAL A 79 16.64 7.50 14.79
N SER A 80 16.84 6.37 14.11
CA SER A 80 17.04 5.06 14.71
C SER A 80 18.27 5.02 15.62
N ASP A 81 19.34 5.74 15.24
CA ASP A 81 20.60 5.82 15.97
C ASP A 81 20.57 6.85 17.10
N GLY A 82 19.59 7.76 17.09
CA GLY A 82 19.53 8.90 18.00
C GLY A 82 20.43 10.06 17.59
N SER A 83 20.90 10.09 16.34
CA SER A 83 21.70 11.20 15.77
C SER A 83 20.87 12.46 15.55
N CYS A 84 19.54 12.31 15.44
CA CYS A 84 18.59 13.41 15.39
C CYS A 84 17.26 13.03 16.09
N LEU A 85 16.44 14.04 16.33
CA LEU A 85 15.06 13.84 16.77
C LEU A 85 14.17 13.52 15.58
N LEU A 86 13.08 12.77 15.82
CA LEU A 86 12.10 12.42 14.78
C LEU A 86 11.57 13.65 14.03
N ASP A 87 11.28 14.74 14.75
CA ASP A 87 10.78 16.00 14.15
C ASP A 87 11.77 16.69 13.21
N GLN A 88 13.05 16.42 13.35
CA GLN A 88 14.09 16.97 12.47
C GLN A 88 14.22 16.18 11.16
N ALA A 89 13.76 14.92 11.15
CA ALA A 89 13.79 14.04 9.99
C ALA A 89 12.46 14.00 9.23
N LEU A 90 11.34 14.39 9.88
CA LEU A 90 10.03 14.41 9.24
C LEU A 90 9.91 15.62 8.31
N LEU A 91 9.52 15.37 7.07
CA LEU A 91 9.41 16.37 6.01
C LEU A 91 7.93 16.51 5.57
N PRO A 92 7.34 17.72 5.61
CA PRO A 92 5.99 17.92 5.10
C PRO A 92 5.97 17.77 3.58
N VAL A 93 5.15 16.86 3.07
CA VAL A 93 5.00 16.60 1.63
C VAL A 93 4.36 17.85 0.99
N GLN A 94 5.06 18.48 0.06
CA GLN A 94 4.61 19.70 -0.64
C GLN A 94 4.04 20.78 0.31
N GLY A 95 4.61 20.89 1.52
CA GLY A 95 4.17 21.86 2.54
C GLY A 95 2.95 21.46 3.37
N MET A 96 2.37 20.28 3.13
CA MET A 96 1.20 19.76 3.87
C MET A 96 1.62 19.21 5.24
N GLN A 97 1.30 19.93 6.33
CA GLN A 97 1.77 19.60 7.67
C GLN A 97 1.24 18.28 8.22
N SER A 98 0.03 17.87 7.82
CA SER A 98 -0.58 16.59 8.23
C SER A 98 -0.32 15.44 7.26
N PHE A 99 0.55 15.66 6.26
CA PHE A 99 1.03 14.64 5.35
C PHE A 99 2.55 14.74 5.26
N GLN A 100 3.27 13.83 5.91
CA GLN A 100 4.71 13.92 6.11
C GLN A 100 5.44 12.67 5.65
N LEU A 101 6.70 12.82 5.28
CA LEU A 101 7.61 11.74 4.90
C LEU A 101 8.76 11.64 5.91
N LEU A 102 9.04 10.42 6.39
CA LEU A 102 10.31 10.04 6.98
C LEU A 102 11.13 9.31 5.91
N PRO A 103 12.16 9.95 5.33
CA PRO A 103 12.90 9.41 4.20
C PRO A 103 13.81 8.25 4.60
N ALA A 104 14.13 7.37 3.64
CA ALA A 104 15.14 6.34 3.79
C ALA A 104 16.56 6.92 3.79
N ALA A 105 17.52 6.15 4.31
CA ALA A 105 18.93 6.50 4.22
C ALA A 105 19.41 6.54 2.77
N GLN A 106 20.12 7.59 2.41
CA GLN A 106 20.63 7.81 1.06
C GLN A 106 21.77 6.84 0.70
N PHE A 107 22.56 6.45 1.68
CA PHE A 107 23.67 5.52 1.51
C PHE A 107 23.48 4.32 2.44
N ALA A 108 23.79 3.12 1.94
CA ALA A 108 23.86 1.93 2.79
C ALA A 108 24.88 2.18 3.90
N ARG A 109 24.41 2.59 5.07
CA ARG A 109 25.27 2.71 6.25
C ARG A 109 25.40 1.31 6.86
N THR A 110 26.57 1.00 7.39
CA THR A 110 26.88 -0.28 8.07
C THR A 110 25.99 -0.56 9.29
N ARG A 111 25.16 0.41 9.71
CA ARG A 111 24.25 0.29 10.84
C ARG A 111 22.91 -0.23 10.38
N ASP A 112 22.64 -1.48 10.69
CA ASP A 112 21.39 -2.14 10.41
C ASP A 112 20.23 -1.58 11.25
N LEU A 113 19.14 -1.22 10.60
CA LEU A 113 17.88 -0.93 11.27
C LEU A 113 17.37 -2.19 11.98
N SER A 114 17.26 -2.17 13.31
CA SER A 114 16.68 -3.29 14.04
C SER A 114 15.16 -3.13 14.19
N ALA A 115 14.44 -4.25 14.23
CA ALA A 115 12.99 -4.26 14.42
C ALA A 115 12.56 -3.49 15.70
N LYS A 116 13.33 -3.62 16.80
CA LYS A 116 13.05 -2.90 18.06
C LYS A 116 13.18 -1.38 17.92
N ARG A 117 14.16 -0.89 17.15
CA ARG A 117 14.33 0.54 16.91
C ARG A 117 13.23 1.07 15.99
N LEU A 118 12.93 0.34 14.91
CA LEU A 118 11.84 0.67 14.02
C LEU A 118 10.50 0.69 14.75
N HIS A 119 10.22 -0.31 15.59
CA HIS A 119 9.03 -0.35 16.43
C HIS A 119 8.83 0.94 17.24
N ARG A 120 9.88 1.43 17.90
CA ARG A 120 9.79 2.68 18.68
C ARG A 120 9.43 3.88 17.82
N ILE A 121 10.05 4.01 16.64
CA ILE A 121 9.77 5.09 15.70
C ILE A 121 8.30 5.00 15.23
N LEU A 122 7.86 3.82 14.76
CA LEU A 122 6.51 3.61 14.29
C LEU A 122 5.45 3.86 15.36
N ARG A 123 5.71 3.45 16.62
CA ARG A 123 4.81 3.75 17.75
C ARG A 123 4.73 5.25 18.05
N THR A 124 5.84 5.99 17.93
CA THR A 124 5.84 7.46 18.10
C THR A 124 5.04 8.13 16.97
N LEU A 125 5.19 7.67 15.72
CA LEU A 125 4.40 8.16 14.61
C LEU A 125 2.91 7.83 14.76
N LYS A 126 2.59 6.59 15.16
CA LYS A 126 1.21 6.15 15.43
C LYS A 126 0.49 7.02 16.47
N ALA A 127 1.20 7.57 17.43
CA ALA A 127 0.62 8.47 18.42
C ALA A 127 0.30 9.88 17.89
N ARG A 128 0.73 10.19 16.65
CA ARG A 128 0.67 11.54 16.05
C ARG A 128 -0.12 11.60 14.74
N PHE A 129 -0.25 10.47 14.06
CA PHE A 129 -0.88 10.36 12.75
C PHE A 129 -1.96 9.28 12.78
N ASP A 130 -3.03 9.48 12.03
CA ASP A 130 -4.10 8.49 11.86
C ASP A 130 -3.61 7.28 11.07
N PHE A 131 -2.71 7.49 10.10
CA PHE A 131 -2.09 6.41 9.34
C PHE A 131 -0.58 6.59 9.22
N VAL A 132 0.15 5.49 9.46
CA VAL A 132 1.57 5.38 9.19
C VAL A 132 1.77 4.34 8.10
N LEU A 133 2.08 4.77 6.88
CA LEU A 133 2.31 3.87 5.74
C LEU A 133 3.81 3.59 5.60
N VAL A 134 4.20 2.34 5.74
CA VAL A 134 5.59 1.92 5.61
C VAL A 134 5.80 1.30 4.23
N ASP A 135 6.55 1.98 3.36
CA ASP A 135 7.00 1.42 2.08
C ASP A 135 8.13 0.43 2.33
N CYS A 136 7.84 -0.87 2.26
CA CYS A 136 8.82 -1.90 2.56
C CYS A 136 9.88 -2.02 1.46
N PRO A 137 11.10 -2.46 1.77
CA PRO A 137 12.04 -2.91 0.74
C PRO A 137 11.42 -4.00 -0.13
N ALA A 138 11.76 -4.01 -1.41
CA ALA A 138 11.31 -5.08 -2.31
C ALA A 138 12.02 -6.40 -2.01
N GLY A 139 11.34 -7.53 -2.27
CA GLY A 139 11.90 -8.86 -2.05
C GLY A 139 11.70 -9.36 -0.63
N LEU A 140 12.43 -10.43 -0.27
CA LEU A 140 12.21 -11.21 0.96
C LEU A 140 13.36 -11.10 1.96
N GLU A 141 14.23 -10.11 1.75
CA GLU A 141 15.47 -9.95 2.49
C GLU A 141 15.27 -9.37 3.91
N LYS A 142 16.39 -9.11 4.58
CA LYS A 142 16.44 -8.64 5.96
C LYS A 142 15.61 -7.38 6.21
N GLY A 143 15.56 -6.45 5.28
CA GLY A 143 14.78 -5.21 5.41
C GLY A 143 13.30 -5.47 5.59
N LEU A 144 12.67 -6.27 4.72
CA LEU A 144 11.27 -6.69 4.85
C LEU A 144 11.02 -7.39 6.19
N ARG A 145 11.87 -8.37 6.56
CA ARG A 145 11.74 -9.11 7.82
C ARG A 145 11.82 -8.19 9.05
N THR A 146 12.62 -7.11 8.97
CA THR A 146 12.69 -6.09 10.01
C THR A 146 11.37 -5.33 10.15
N VAL A 147 10.75 -4.92 9.04
CA VAL A 147 9.45 -4.24 9.05
C VAL A 147 8.36 -5.17 9.60
N LEU A 148 8.28 -6.42 9.11
CA LEU A 148 7.28 -7.39 9.57
C LEU A 148 7.38 -7.68 11.08
N SER A 149 8.59 -7.60 11.66
CA SER A 149 8.81 -7.81 13.10
C SER A 149 8.73 -6.51 13.92
N SER A 150 8.34 -5.37 13.33
CA SER A 150 8.31 -4.07 14.02
C SER A 150 6.96 -3.71 14.64
N GLY A 151 6.00 -4.65 14.67
CA GLY A 151 4.69 -4.43 15.29
C GLY A 151 3.76 -3.57 14.44
N ILE A 152 3.66 -3.89 13.17
CA ILE A 152 2.68 -3.33 12.23
C ILE A 152 1.27 -3.82 12.58
N ASP A 153 0.25 -3.00 12.33
CA ASP A 153 -1.15 -3.36 12.60
C ASP A 153 -1.79 -4.05 11.39
N ARG A 154 -1.39 -3.64 10.16
CA ARG A 154 -1.91 -4.21 8.90
C ARG A 154 -0.78 -4.43 7.91
N LEU A 155 -0.94 -5.44 7.06
CA LEU A 155 -0.03 -5.74 5.95
C LEU A 155 -0.80 -5.69 4.63
N ILE A 156 -0.32 -4.90 3.68
CA ILE A 156 -0.82 -4.86 2.31
C ILE A 156 0.24 -5.49 1.40
N LEU A 157 -0.15 -6.54 0.69
CA LEU A 157 0.67 -7.20 -0.31
C LEU A 157 0.31 -6.67 -1.70
N VAL A 158 1.28 -6.09 -2.38
CA VAL A 158 1.13 -5.60 -3.75
C VAL A 158 1.85 -6.54 -4.72
N THR A 159 1.13 -7.03 -5.71
CA THR A 159 1.68 -7.90 -6.76
C THR A 159 1.00 -7.65 -8.10
N SER A 160 1.51 -8.22 -9.17
CA SER A 160 0.87 -8.34 -10.47
C SER A 160 0.33 -9.76 -10.68
N SER A 161 -0.52 -9.94 -11.68
CA SER A 161 -1.25 -11.20 -11.95
C SER A 161 -0.46 -12.21 -12.76
N ASP A 162 0.85 -12.02 -12.93
CA ASP A 162 1.71 -12.99 -13.61
C ASP A 162 2.22 -14.07 -12.65
N ASP A 163 2.52 -15.26 -13.18
CA ASP A 163 2.91 -16.44 -12.41
C ASP A 163 4.13 -16.22 -11.51
N ILE A 164 5.12 -15.46 -11.99
CA ILE A 164 6.34 -15.21 -11.23
C ILE A 164 6.02 -14.32 -10.03
N SER A 165 5.27 -13.25 -10.26
CA SER A 165 4.85 -12.31 -9.22
C SER A 165 3.96 -12.96 -8.17
N LEU A 166 3.08 -13.87 -8.58
CA LEU A 166 2.22 -14.63 -7.64
C LEU A 166 3.04 -15.60 -6.78
N ARG A 167 4.05 -16.28 -7.35
CA ARG A 167 4.96 -17.14 -6.56
C ARG A 167 5.79 -16.33 -5.55
N ASP A 168 6.26 -15.15 -5.93
CA ASP A 168 6.98 -14.28 -5.00
C ASP A 168 6.05 -13.72 -3.91
N ALA A 169 4.78 -13.46 -4.25
CA ALA A 169 3.73 -13.10 -3.30
C ALA A 169 3.46 -14.23 -2.30
N GLU A 170 3.34 -15.47 -2.76
CA GLU A 170 3.17 -16.66 -1.90
C GLU A 170 4.33 -16.80 -0.90
N ARG A 171 5.57 -16.63 -1.36
CA ARG A 171 6.75 -16.66 -0.49
C ARG A 171 6.72 -15.55 0.55
N LEU A 172 6.25 -14.34 0.18
CA LEU A 172 6.11 -13.24 1.12
C LEU A 172 5.08 -13.58 2.20
N ILE A 173 3.94 -14.17 1.84
CA ILE A 173 2.93 -14.63 2.78
C ILE A 173 3.53 -15.62 3.79
N GLN A 174 4.36 -16.56 3.35
CA GLN A 174 5.06 -17.48 4.25
C GLN A 174 6.02 -16.75 5.20
N VAL A 175 6.80 -15.81 4.69
CA VAL A 175 7.70 -14.97 5.52
C VAL A 175 6.90 -14.14 6.53
N ALA A 176 5.74 -13.61 6.15
CA ALA A 176 4.86 -12.88 7.07
C ALA A 176 4.35 -13.78 8.21
N LYS A 177 3.91 -15.00 7.89
CA LYS A 177 3.53 -16.02 8.87
C LYS A 177 4.68 -16.39 9.82
N GLU A 178 5.90 -16.58 9.31
CA GLU A 178 7.10 -16.84 10.12
C GLU A 178 7.43 -15.71 11.11
N LYS A 179 6.96 -14.49 10.84
CA LYS A 179 7.21 -13.29 11.64
C LYS A 179 6.04 -12.90 12.53
N ASP A 180 5.01 -13.74 12.61
CA ASP A 180 3.75 -13.43 13.32
C ASP A 180 3.15 -12.08 12.89
N ALA A 181 3.37 -11.68 11.63
CA ALA A 181 2.80 -10.46 11.06
C ALA A 181 1.30 -10.67 10.76
N PRO A 182 0.51 -9.58 10.71
CA PRO A 182 -0.90 -9.66 10.32
C PRO A 182 -1.08 -10.35 8.97
N GLN A 183 -2.21 -11.08 8.81
CA GLN A 183 -2.58 -11.64 7.50
C GLN A 183 -2.64 -10.51 6.45
N PRO A 184 -1.95 -10.65 5.31
CA PRO A 184 -1.95 -9.60 4.30
C PRO A 184 -3.30 -9.47 3.60
N SER A 185 -3.65 -8.23 3.24
CA SER A 185 -4.70 -7.93 2.26
C SER A 185 -4.04 -7.67 0.90
N LEU A 186 -4.64 -8.18 -0.17
CA LEU A 186 -4.03 -8.20 -1.50
C LEU A 186 -4.46 -6.99 -2.34
N ILE A 187 -3.50 -6.36 -2.98
CA ILE A 187 -3.73 -5.45 -4.11
C ILE A 187 -3.07 -6.04 -5.35
N ILE A 188 -3.88 -6.27 -6.39
CA ILE A 188 -3.35 -6.64 -7.71
C ILE A 188 -3.19 -5.36 -8.52
N ASN A 189 -1.95 -5.06 -8.90
CA ASN A 189 -1.60 -3.91 -9.72
C ASN A 189 -1.38 -4.32 -11.19
N ARG A 190 -1.52 -3.36 -12.10
CA ARG A 190 -1.31 -3.53 -13.54
C ARG A 190 -2.24 -4.56 -14.19
N ILE A 191 -3.49 -4.59 -13.77
CA ILE A 191 -4.51 -5.42 -14.42
C ILE A 191 -4.82 -4.86 -15.81
N ILE A 192 -4.80 -5.72 -16.80
CA ILE A 192 -5.22 -5.41 -18.16
C ILE A 192 -6.59 -6.07 -18.39
N PRO A 193 -7.71 -5.33 -18.30
CA PRO A 193 -9.06 -5.91 -18.32
C PRO A 193 -9.35 -6.75 -19.56
N GLU A 194 -8.77 -6.38 -20.70
CA GLU A 194 -8.92 -7.12 -21.97
C GLU A 194 -8.30 -8.52 -21.88
N LEU A 195 -7.09 -8.65 -21.28
CA LEU A 195 -6.45 -9.95 -21.11
C LEU A 195 -7.19 -10.81 -20.08
N VAL A 196 -7.77 -10.19 -19.05
CA VAL A 196 -8.62 -10.91 -18.09
C VAL A 196 -9.85 -11.47 -18.79
N ARG A 197 -10.54 -10.67 -19.63
CA ARG A 197 -11.72 -11.12 -20.40
C ARG A 197 -11.41 -12.26 -21.36
N ARG A 198 -10.20 -12.29 -21.92
CA ARG A 198 -9.73 -13.36 -22.83
C ARG A 198 -9.22 -14.59 -22.07
N GLY A 199 -9.11 -14.54 -20.75
CA GLY A 199 -8.53 -15.62 -19.95
C GLY A 199 -7.02 -15.77 -20.09
N GLU A 200 -6.34 -14.73 -20.60
CA GLU A 200 -4.88 -14.66 -20.77
C GLU A 200 -4.19 -14.08 -19.51
N MET A 201 -4.96 -13.45 -18.61
CA MET A 201 -4.50 -12.92 -17.32
C MET A 201 -5.48 -13.35 -16.23
N LEU A 202 -4.97 -13.71 -15.05
CA LEU A 202 -5.83 -13.96 -13.89
C LEU A 202 -6.53 -12.69 -13.44
N SER A 203 -7.83 -12.81 -13.09
CA SER A 203 -8.55 -11.74 -12.41
C SER A 203 -7.98 -11.53 -11.00
N ALA A 204 -8.20 -10.34 -10.43
CA ALA A 204 -7.75 -10.06 -9.06
C ALA A 204 -8.42 -11.00 -8.03
N SER A 205 -9.69 -11.35 -8.23
CA SER A 205 -10.40 -12.30 -7.38
C SER A 205 -9.83 -13.72 -7.49
N SER A 206 -9.47 -14.17 -8.69
CA SER A 206 -8.82 -15.46 -8.88
C SER A 206 -7.43 -15.51 -8.26
N ALA A 207 -6.65 -14.44 -8.39
CA ALA A 207 -5.34 -14.34 -7.75
C ALA A 207 -5.44 -14.35 -6.21
N ALA A 208 -6.43 -13.64 -5.65
CA ALA A 208 -6.70 -13.65 -4.21
C ALA A 208 -7.08 -15.05 -3.70
N ALA A 209 -7.91 -15.77 -4.46
CA ALA A 209 -8.28 -17.14 -4.14
C ALA A 209 -7.10 -18.13 -4.21
N VAL A 210 -6.19 -17.95 -5.19
CA VAL A 210 -4.95 -18.77 -5.30
C VAL A 210 -4.03 -18.53 -4.11
N LEU A 211 -3.89 -17.29 -3.67
CA LEU A 211 -3.01 -16.90 -2.55
C LEU A 211 -3.66 -17.10 -1.17
N ASP A 212 -4.94 -17.43 -1.12
CA ASP A 212 -5.75 -17.57 0.12
C ASP A 212 -5.64 -16.31 1.02
N VAL A 213 -5.83 -15.14 0.43
CA VAL A 213 -5.79 -13.85 1.13
C VAL A 213 -6.94 -12.95 0.67
N PRO A 214 -7.47 -12.07 1.56
CA PRO A 214 -8.53 -11.15 1.19
C PRO A 214 -8.08 -10.14 0.15
N LEU A 215 -8.91 -9.92 -0.88
CA LEU A 215 -8.69 -8.88 -1.87
C LEU A 215 -9.05 -7.51 -1.28
N LEU A 216 -8.10 -6.56 -1.30
CA LEU A 216 -8.33 -5.17 -0.92
C LEU A 216 -8.66 -4.30 -2.13
N GLY A 217 -8.07 -4.60 -3.29
CA GLY A 217 -8.34 -3.87 -4.52
C GLY A 217 -7.56 -4.36 -5.73
N GLU A 218 -7.95 -3.81 -6.86
CA GLU A 218 -7.28 -4.01 -8.14
C GLU A 218 -7.07 -2.66 -8.83
N ILE A 219 -5.90 -2.49 -9.45
CA ILE A 219 -5.50 -1.27 -10.14
C ILE A 219 -5.20 -1.62 -11.58
N PRO A 220 -5.88 -1.01 -12.56
CA PRO A 220 -5.61 -1.28 -13.96
C PRO A 220 -4.24 -0.72 -14.39
N GLU A 221 -3.64 -1.35 -15.40
CA GLU A 221 -2.50 -0.75 -16.11
C GLU A 221 -2.99 0.55 -16.77
N ASP A 222 -2.29 1.65 -16.47
CA ASP A 222 -2.73 2.98 -16.85
C ASP A 222 -1.54 3.88 -17.20
N ILE A 223 -1.58 4.42 -18.40
CA ILE A 223 -0.54 5.33 -18.91
C ILE A 223 -0.43 6.61 -18.07
N CYS A 224 -1.50 7.00 -17.36
CA CYS A 224 -1.48 8.15 -16.47
C CYS A 224 -0.48 7.97 -15.32
N VAL A 225 -0.31 6.74 -14.82
CA VAL A 225 0.70 6.41 -13.80
C VAL A 225 2.11 6.68 -14.34
N THR A 226 2.42 6.21 -15.55
CA THR A 226 3.72 6.47 -16.18
C THR A 226 3.94 7.96 -16.42
N ARG A 227 2.92 8.67 -16.91
CA ARG A 227 3.00 10.12 -17.14
C ARG A 227 3.21 10.92 -15.86
N SER A 228 2.58 10.51 -14.76
CA SER A 228 2.76 11.18 -13.47
C SER A 228 4.17 11.01 -12.94
N LEU A 229 4.74 9.81 -13.04
CA LEU A 229 6.12 9.53 -12.64
C LEU A 229 7.13 10.38 -13.44
N LEU A 230 6.96 10.49 -14.76
CA LEU A 230 7.81 11.32 -15.62
C LEU A 230 7.72 12.81 -15.32
N ARG A 231 6.60 13.25 -14.74
CA ARG A 231 6.35 14.65 -14.36
C ARG A 231 6.59 14.93 -12.88
N HIS A 232 6.97 13.92 -12.11
CA HIS A 232 7.09 14.01 -10.66
C HIS A 232 5.82 14.56 -9.99
N THR A 233 4.64 14.04 -10.40
CA THR A 233 3.34 14.42 -9.85
C THR A 233 2.57 13.20 -9.39
N PHE A 234 1.55 13.40 -8.57
CA PHE A 234 0.65 12.31 -8.21
C PHE A 234 -0.31 11.98 -9.36
N PHE A 235 -0.50 10.69 -9.68
CA PHE A 235 -1.55 10.32 -10.63
C PHE A 235 -2.97 10.51 -10.07
N LEU A 236 -3.11 10.66 -8.76
CA LEU A 236 -4.36 11.09 -8.12
C LEU A 236 -4.85 12.46 -8.58
N ASP A 237 -3.98 13.30 -9.15
CA ASP A 237 -4.34 14.61 -9.71
C ASP A 237 -4.90 14.50 -11.13
N LEU A 238 -4.79 13.32 -11.74
CA LEU A 238 -5.26 13.04 -13.09
C LEU A 238 -6.61 12.32 -13.05
N ASP A 239 -7.51 12.61 -13.98
CA ASP A 239 -8.73 11.84 -14.11
C ASP A 239 -8.45 10.56 -14.90
N CYS A 240 -8.32 9.44 -14.20
CA CYS A 240 -7.92 8.19 -14.80
C CYS A 240 -8.42 6.96 -14.00
N PRO A 241 -8.50 5.78 -14.64
CA PRO A 241 -8.92 4.54 -13.99
C PRO A 241 -8.10 4.15 -12.77
N ALA A 242 -6.77 4.35 -12.80
CA ALA A 242 -5.89 4.07 -11.67
C ALA A 242 -6.22 4.94 -10.46
N ARG A 243 -6.53 6.25 -10.65
CA ARG A 243 -7.02 7.14 -9.58
C ARG A 243 -8.26 6.57 -8.91
N GLN A 244 -9.26 6.19 -9.70
CA GLN A 244 -10.53 5.67 -9.19
C GLN A 244 -10.32 4.38 -8.39
N ALA A 245 -9.38 3.54 -8.81
CA ALA A 245 -9.00 2.33 -8.10
C ALA A 245 -8.38 2.64 -6.73
N VAL A 246 -7.42 3.57 -6.65
CA VAL A 246 -6.77 3.94 -5.39
C VAL A 246 -7.76 4.61 -4.42
N LEU A 247 -8.68 5.46 -4.91
CA LEU A 247 -9.73 6.05 -4.08
C LEU A 247 -10.64 4.99 -3.45
N ARG A 248 -11.03 3.93 -4.22
CA ARG A 248 -11.78 2.79 -3.66
C ARG A 248 -11.00 2.02 -2.62
N ILE A 249 -9.69 1.82 -2.84
CA ILE A 249 -8.80 1.16 -1.87
C ILE A 249 -8.72 1.99 -0.59
N ALA A 250 -8.48 3.30 -0.68
CA ALA A 250 -8.45 4.20 0.46
C ALA A 250 -9.77 4.16 1.25
N SER A 251 -10.92 4.18 0.56
CA SER A 251 -12.24 4.07 1.20
C SER A 251 -12.40 2.76 1.99
N ARG A 252 -11.92 1.61 1.46
CA ARG A 252 -11.94 0.33 2.18
C ARG A 252 -10.98 0.32 3.38
N ILE A 253 -9.83 0.98 3.28
CA ILE A 253 -8.91 1.15 4.41
C ILE A 253 -9.58 1.93 5.54
N LEU A 254 -10.39 2.93 5.20
CA LEU A 254 -11.22 3.71 6.12
C LEU A 254 -12.46 2.95 6.65
N GLY A 255 -12.60 1.66 6.33
CA GLY A 255 -13.71 0.81 6.80
C GLY A 255 -15.03 1.01 6.05
N ARG A 256 -15.04 1.73 4.93
CA ARG A 256 -16.24 1.92 4.12
C ARG A 256 -16.49 0.69 3.23
N ASP A 257 -17.73 0.25 3.14
CA ASP A 257 -18.13 -0.81 2.21
C ASP A 257 -18.21 -0.23 0.78
N VAL A 258 -17.21 -0.56 -0.05
CA VAL A 258 -17.13 -0.12 -1.44
C VAL A 258 -17.08 -1.36 -2.33
N PRO A 259 -18.06 -1.56 -3.23
CA PRO A 259 -18.08 -2.73 -4.09
C PRO A 259 -16.86 -2.79 -5.02
N PHE A 260 -16.46 -4.01 -5.38
CA PHE A 260 -15.44 -4.22 -6.40
C PHE A 260 -16.02 -3.92 -7.78
N PRO A 261 -15.28 -3.26 -8.68
CA PRO A 261 -15.71 -3.11 -10.04
C PRO A 261 -15.83 -4.48 -10.71
N SER A 262 -16.89 -4.71 -11.48
CA SER A 262 -17.04 -5.93 -12.27
C SER A 262 -16.13 -5.85 -13.51
N LEU A 263 -14.83 -6.08 -13.35
CA LEU A 263 -13.89 -6.20 -14.48
C LEU A 263 -13.98 -7.59 -15.11
N GLY A 264 -15.19 -7.98 -15.56
CA GLY A 264 -15.43 -9.21 -16.31
C GLY A 264 -15.15 -10.49 -15.50
N SER A 265 -16.14 -11.02 -14.78
CA SER A 265 -16.08 -12.34 -14.18
C SER A 265 -16.01 -13.41 -15.31
N GLN A 266 -14.85 -13.97 -15.57
CA GLN A 266 -14.72 -15.18 -16.38
C GLN A 266 -14.29 -16.34 -15.49
N LYS A 267 -14.90 -17.51 -15.73
CA LYS A 267 -14.48 -18.77 -15.11
C LYS A 267 -13.03 -19.04 -15.54
N PRO A 268 -12.13 -19.41 -14.60
CA PRO A 268 -10.75 -19.71 -14.93
C PRO A 268 -10.67 -20.75 -16.05
N SER A 269 -9.77 -20.54 -17.02
CA SER A 269 -9.58 -21.45 -18.14
C SER A 269 -9.10 -22.83 -17.67
N LEU A 270 -9.26 -23.87 -18.50
CA LEU A 270 -8.75 -25.23 -18.17
C LEU A 270 -7.24 -25.23 -17.91
N ILE A 271 -6.50 -24.39 -18.61
CA ILE A 271 -5.05 -24.22 -18.44
C ILE A 271 -4.76 -23.61 -17.05
N GLN A 272 -5.47 -22.54 -16.66
CA GLN A 272 -5.31 -21.92 -15.34
C GLN A 272 -5.65 -22.87 -14.20
N ARG A 273 -6.67 -23.74 -14.36
CA ARG A 273 -7.02 -24.78 -13.39
C ARG A 273 -5.96 -25.89 -13.29
N LEU A 274 -5.17 -26.12 -14.35
CA LEU A 274 -4.10 -27.11 -14.34
C LEU A 274 -2.88 -26.62 -13.57
N PHE A 275 -2.50 -25.34 -13.76
CA PHE A 275 -1.34 -24.75 -13.09
C PHE A 275 -1.64 -24.28 -11.66
N PHE A 276 -2.90 -23.98 -11.35
CA PHE A 276 -3.35 -23.54 -10.03
C PHE A 276 -4.50 -24.42 -9.54
N PRO A 277 -4.22 -25.55 -8.89
CA PRO A 277 -5.23 -26.50 -8.43
C PRO A 277 -6.32 -25.89 -7.52
N ALA A 278 -5.97 -24.86 -6.73
CA ALA A 278 -6.90 -24.14 -5.88
C ALA A 278 -8.05 -23.45 -6.65
N LEU A 279 -7.90 -23.17 -7.95
CA LEU A 279 -8.97 -22.62 -8.79
C LEU A 279 -10.08 -23.65 -9.15
N LYS A 280 -9.89 -24.92 -8.83
CA LYS A 280 -10.90 -25.97 -9.09
C LYS A 280 -12.09 -25.86 -8.12
N GLU A 281 -11.91 -25.28 -6.94
CA GLU A 281 -12.90 -25.20 -5.86
C GLU A 281 -13.68 -23.88 -5.85
N VAL A 282 -13.36 -22.92 -6.71
CA VAL A 282 -14.09 -21.65 -6.78
C VAL A 282 -15.42 -21.86 -7.50
N THR A 283 -16.45 -22.18 -6.74
CA THR A 283 -17.85 -22.16 -7.20
C THR A 283 -18.27 -20.70 -7.40
N PRO A 284 -19.03 -20.35 -8.46
CA PRO A 284 -19.55 -18.99 -8.59
C PRO A 284 -20.43 -18.67 -7.39
N LEU A 285 -20.16 -17.56 -6.70
CA LEU A 285 -21.13 -16.97 -5.81
C LEU A 285 -22.34 -16.56 -6.66
N ASP A 286 -23.43 -17.27 -6.52
CA ASP A 286 -24.70 -16.95 -7.16
C ASP A 286 -25.11 -15.55 -6.70
N ASN A 287 -25.24 -14.65 -7.68
CA ASN A 287 -25.86 -13.36 -7.49
C ASN A 287 -27.35 -13.58 -7.15
N HIS A 288 -27.70 -13.32 -5.90
CA HIS A 288 -29.08 -13.00 -5.51
C HIS A 288 -29.15 -11.54 -5.05
#